data_5ce417c630346e437d90ae840cd4b97f
#
_entry.id   5ce417c630346e437d90ae840cd4b97f
#
_cell.length_a   1.000
_cell.length_b   1.000
_cell.length_c   1.000
_cell.angle_alpha   90.00
_cell.angle_beta   90.00
_cell.angle_gamma   90.00
#
_symmetry.space_group_name_H-M   'P 1'
#
loop_
_entity.id
_entity.type
_entity.pdbx_description
1 polymer ?
#
loop_
_entity_poly.entity_id
_entity_poly.type
_entity_poly.pdbx_seq_one_letter_code
_entity_poly.pdbx_strand_id
1 'polypeptide(L)'
;MGHPVPMQIGKYAVIRELGRGTTGRVYLSRDSFAGREVAIKLVNTEDIGNPEDLRVFRKSFLNEAALAGKLSHPHIVGILDAVVEEAMSYIVMEYIDGSTLEQYCSVDNLLPLEKVVEIAFKSGRALEFANHAGIIHRDIKPANILVQNNGDIKISDFGAALLHDAEATQLTGVGSPAYMSPEQLCEQPLTPQTDIYSLGVVMYRLLTGKFPFNATSKASLIYQIINIDALPPSVHRSNLPAQLDSIVLTALQKDLNLRYRNWNEFGRDLTGAFRHLLMPGDDIPETEKFNTIKNLPFYRDFPDVQIWEALRITSWKKLPQGTVIMREGDQGDCFYVLADGEVKVSRHGKSLNALKRGDCFGEMLYFRTTTTQRKTSVIATTPVTVVEIKASSLSQASNPCQNQFNKAFLSILIDRHS
;
A
#
# COMPACT_ATOMS: atom_id res chain seq x y z
N MET A 1 -35.99 13.10 -0.04
CA MET A 1 -36.12 12.87 1.42
C MET A 1 -35.10 11.85 1.80
N GLY A 2 -34.22 12.13 2.80
CA GLY A 2 -33.16 11.17 3.19
C GLY A 2 -33.78 9.97 3.87
N HIS A 3 -33.48 8.76 3.40
CA HIS A 3 -33.84 7.54 4.12
C HIS A 3 -33.20 7.59 5.52
N PRO A 4 -33.92 7.21 6.57
CA PRO A 4 -33.37 7.18 7.92
C PRO A 4 -32.18 6.21 7.98
N VAL A 5 -31.17 6.54 8.80
CA VAL A 5 -30.04 5.64 9.07
C VAL A 5 -30.61 4.37 9.72
N PRO A 6 -30.37 3.18 9.18
CA PRO A 6 -30.84 1.94 9.79
C PRO A 6 -30.20 1.75 11.17
N MET A 7 -30.94 1.22 12.13
CA MET A 7 -30.37 0.94 13.45
C MET A 7 -29.45 -0.31 13.44
N GLN A 8 -29.68 -1.24 12.49
CA GLN A 8 -28.99 -2.50 12.38
C GLN A 8 -28.88 -2.94 10.91
N ILE A 9 -27.76 -3.55 10.53
CA ILE A 9 -27.55 -4.23 9.25
C ILE A 9 -27.08 -5.66 9.56
N GLY A 10 -27.92 -6.66 9.24
CA GLY A 10 -27.68 -8.03 9.67
C GLY A 10 -27.47 -8.12 11.19
N LYS A 11 -26.36 -8.68 11.63
CA LYS A 11 -25.97 -8.78 13.05
C LYS A 11 -25.26 -7.54 13.62
N TYR A 12 -24.98 -6.53 12.79
CA TYR A 12 -24.15 -5.37 13.15
C TYR A 12 -25.01 -4.18 13.58
N ALA A 13 -24.73 -3.61 14.75
CA ALA A 13 -25.37 -2.39 15.22
C ALA A 13 -24.77 -1.17 14.51
N VAL A 14 -25.57 -0.38 13.85
CA VAL A 14 -25.12 0.83 13.13
C VAL A 14 -24.87 1.96 14.12
N ILE A 15 -23.70 2.62 14.01
CA ILE A 15 -23.32 3.74 14.85
C ILE A 15 -23.62 5.05 14.11
N ARG A 16 -23.15 5.18 12.86
CA ARG A 16 -23.34 6.37 12.03
C ARG A 16 -23.05 6.06 10.55
N GLU A 17 -23.55 6.93 9.66
CA GLU A 17 -23.15 6.92 8.26
C GLU A 17 -21.73 7.50 8.11
N LEU A 18 -20.87 6.84 7.34
CA LEU A 18 -19.52 7.28 6.99
C LEU A 18 -19.49 8.05 5.68
N GLY A 19 -20.34 7.64 4.71
CA GLY A 19 -20.40 8.27 3.40
C GLY A 19 -21.39 7.63 2.45
N ARG A 20 -21.59 8.29 1.31
CA ARG A 20 -22.43 7.82 0.20
C ARG A 20 -21.62 7.80 -1.07
N GLY A 21 -21.71 6.71 -1.78
CA GLY A 21 -21.13 6.56 -3.11
C GLY A 21 -22.20 6.21 -4.14
N THR A 22 -21.82 6.14 -5.39
CA THR A 22 -22.67 5.71 -6.51
C THR A 22 -23.18 4.28 -6.35
N THR A 23 -22.41 3.42 -5.71
CA THR A 23 -22.69 1.98 -5.53
C THR A 23 -23.35 1.64 -4.19
N GLY A 24 -23.61 2.64 -3.32
CA GLY A 24 -24.25 2.40 -2.03
C GLY A 24 -23.84 3.37 -0.94
N ARG A 25 -24.21 3.03 0.29
CA ARG A 25 -23.88 3.80 1.50
C ARG A 25 -22.95 3.01 2.40
N VAL A 26 -22.03 3.71 3.05
CA VAL A 26 -21.06 3.11 4.00
C VAL A 26 -21.43 3.56 5.41
N TYR A 27 -21.51 2.60 6.32
CA TYR A 27 -21.86 2.81 7.72
C TYR A 27 -20.74 2.33 8.63
N LEU A 28 -20.42 3.12 9.65
CA LEU A 28 -19.69 2.62 10.82
C LEU A 28 -20.65 1.79 11.65
N SER A 29 -20.26 0.57 11.96
CA SER A 29 -21.07 -0.37 12.71
C SER A 29 -20.21 -1.14 13.72
N ARG A 30 -20.85 -1.74 14.72
CA ARG A 30 -20.21 -2.56 15.74
C ARG A 30 -20.54 -4.03 15.54
N ASP A 31 -19.52 -4.86 15.44
CA ASP A 31 -19.61 -6.30 15.58
C ASP A 31 -19.59 -6.66 17.08
N SER A 32 -20.75 -6.90 17.66
CA SER A 32 -20.88 -7.21 19.10
C SER A 32 -20.23 -8.54 19.48
N PHE A 33 -20.12 -9.48 18.54
CA PHE A 33 -19.48 -10.77 18.78
C PHE A 33 -17.95 -10.67 18.78
N ALA A 34 -17.40 -9.96 17.79
CA ALA A 34 -15.94 -9.76 17.69
C ALA A 34 -15.45 -8.58 18.57
N GLY A 35 -16.34 -7.78 19.15
CA GLY A 35 -16.00 -6.65 20.01
C GLY A 35 -15.30 -5.50 19.28
N ARG A 36 -15.45 -5.38 17.96
CA ARG A 36 -14.75 -4.41 17.12
C ARG A 36 -15.69 -3.56 16.28
N GLU A 37 -15.17 -2.40 15.84
CA GLU A 37 -15.81 -1.56 14.84
C GLU A 37 -15.50 -2.07 13.43
N VAL A 38 -16.48 -1.96 12.54
CA VAL A 38 -16.42 -2.37 11.13
C VAL A 38 -17.05 -1.31 10.25
N ALA A 39 -16.61 -1.23 9.00
CA ALA A 39 -17.27 -0.45 7.96
C ALA A 39 -18.18 -1.39 7.15
N ILE A 40 -19.44 -1.02 6.97
CA ILE A 40 -20.40 -1.80 6.19
C ILE A 40 -20.85 -1.00 4.98
N LYS A 41 -20.55 -1.50 3.79
CA LYS A 41 -21.04 -0.96 2.54
C LYS A 41 -22.34 -1.67 2.16
N LEU A 42 -23.46 -0.97 2.33
CA LEU A 42 -24.78 -1.42 1.89
C LEU A 42 -24.93 -1.08 0.39
N VAL A 43 -25.13 -2.12 -0.41
CA VAL A 43 -25.23 -1.97 -1.87
C VAL A 43 -26.68 -1.71 -2.24
N ASN A 44 -26.90 -0.69 -3.09
CA ASN A 44 -28.22 -0.35 -3.57
C ASN A 44 -28.63 -1.32 -4.69
N THR A 45 -29.66 -2.12 -4.44
CA THR A 45 -30.23 -3.06 -5.41
C THR A 45 -31.59 -2.60 -5.91
N GLU A 46 -32.09 -1.45 -5.43
CA GLU A 46 -33.42 -0.93 -5.76
C GLU A 46 -33.54 -0.52 -7.25
N ASP A 47 -32.43 -0.16 -7.89
CA ASP A 47 -32.39 0.25 -9.29
C ASP A 47 -32.31 -0.94 -10.28
N ILE A 48 -32.19 -2.17 -9.76
CA ILE A 48 -32.13 -3.39 -10.56
C ILE A 48 -33.57 -3.91 -10.77
N GLY A 49 -34.20 -3.47 -11.86
CA GLY A 49 -35.62 -3.69 -12.10
C GLY A 49 -36.03 -5.11 -12.54
N ASN A 50 -35.08 -6.00 -12.87
CA ASN A 50 -35.36 -7.34 -13.38
C ASN A 50 -34.83 -8.40 -12.41
N PRO A 51 -35.63 -9.44 -12.03
CA PRO A 51 -35.19 -10.52 -11.14
C PRO A 51 -33.99 -11.32 -11.67
N GLU A 52 -33.84 -11.45 -12.99
CA GLU A 52 -32.73 -12.18 -13.61
C GLU A 52 -31.43 -11.38 -13.50
N ASP A 53 -31.47 -10.08 -13.73
CA ASP A 53 -30.34 -9.15 -13.54
C ASP A 53 -29.92 -9.11 -12.07
N LEU A 54 -30.88 -9.13 -11.14
CA LEU A 54 -30.61 -9.19 -9.71
C LEU A 54 -29.89 -10.52 -9.32
N ARG A 55 -30.25 -11.63 -9.94
CA ARG A 55 -29.58 -12.92 -9.73
C ARG A 55 -28.15 -12.91 -10.25
N VAL A 56 -27.93 -12.36 -11.43
CA VAL A 56 -26.60 -12.19 -12.03
C VAL A 56 -25.76 -11.27 -11.14
N PHE A 57 -26.32 -10.12 -10.74
CA PHE A 57 -25.67 -9.19 -9.80
C PHE A 57 -25.25 -9.87 -8.51
N ARG A 58 -26.14 -10.62 -7.84
CA ARG A 58 -25.84 -11.30 -6.58
C ARG A 58 -24.71 -12.30 -6.70
N LYS A 59 -24.71 -13.08 -7.79
CA LYS A 59 -23.64 -14.04 -8.08
C LYS A 59 -22.29 -13.35 -8.31
N SER A 60 -22.28 -12.30 -9.10
CA SER A 60 -21.11 -11.48 -9.35
C SER A 60 -20.60 -10.87 -8.05
N PHE A 61 -21.44 -10.21 -7.28
CA PHE A 61 -21.13 -9.59 -5.99
C PHE A 61 -20.43 -10.56 -5.01
N LEU A 62 -20.94 -11.80 -4.86
CA LEU A 62 -20.31 -12.80 -3.98
C LEU A 62 -18.96 -13.27 -4.49
N ASN A 63 -18.84 -13.50 -5.81
CA ASN A 63 -17.56 -13.87 -6.41
C ASN A 63 -16.51 -12.78 -6.19
N GLU A 64 -16.93 -11.55 -6.33
CA GLU A 64 -16.14 -10.34 -6.16
C GLU A 64 -15.63 -10.19 -4.72
N ALA A 65 -16.56 -10.26 -3.79
CA ALA A 65 -16.21 -10.20 -2.38
C ALA A 65 -15.26 -11.36 -1.98
N ALA A 66 -15.45 -12.55 -2.55
CA ALA A 66 -14.58 -13.70 -2.32
C ALA A 66 -13.16 -13.51 -2.90
N LEU A 67 -13.02 -12.86 -4.06
CA LEU A 67 -11.71 -12.54 -4.65
C LEU A 67 -11.01 -11.43 -3.86
N ALA A 68 -11.70 -10.32 -3.62
CA ALA A 68 -11.17 -9.20 -2.84
C ALA A 68 -10.88 -9.62 -1.37
N GLY A 69 -11.67 -10.53 -0.80
CA GLY A 69 -11.43 -11.10 0.53
C GLY A 69 -10.14 -11.92 0.65
N LYS A 70 -9.54 -12.35 -0.46
CA LYS A 70 -8.22 -12.99 -0.48
C LYS A 70 -7.07 -12.00 -0.43
N LEU A 71 -7.33 -10.71 -0.66
CA LEU A 71 -6.33 -9.66 -0.64
C LEU A 71 -5.98 -9.29 0.81
N SER A 72 -4.95 -9.91 1.36
CA SER A 72 -4.39 -9.53 2.66
C SER A 72 -3.10 -8.74 2.44
N HIS A 73 -3.20 -7.41 2.51
CA HIS A 73 -2.08 -6.49 2.31
C HIS A 73 -2.20 -5.28 3.26
N PRO A 74 -1.09 -4.77 3.83
CA PRO A 74 -1.13 -3.64 4.78
C PRO A 74 -1.83 -2.39 4.23
N HIS A 75 -1.72 -2.15 2.92
CA HIS A 75 -2.28 -0.98 2.23
C HIS A 75 -3.54 -1.29 1.41
N ILE A 76 -4.24 -2.38 1.72
CA ILE A 76 -5.55 -2.72 1.17
C ILE A 76 -6.53 -2.86 2.33
N VAL A 77 -7.75 -2.34 2.18
CA VAL A 77 -8.82 -2.51 3.17
C VAL A 77 -9.27 -3.97 3.16
N GLY A 78 -9.17 -4.62 4.32
CA GLY A 78 -9.55 -6.03 4.48
C GLY A 78 -11.06 -6.22 4.42
N ILE A 79 -11.55 -7.15 3.60
CA ILE A 79 -12.93 -7.62 3.61
C ILE A 79 -13.06 -8.70 4.69
N LEU A 80 -14.03 -8.54 5.56
CA LEU A 80 -14.27 -9.42 6.70
C LEU A 80 -15.43 -10.39 6.45
N ASP A 81 -16.44 -9.93 5.69
CA ASP A 81 -17.64 -10.72 5.36
C ASP A 81 -18.35 -10.10 4.14
N ALA A 82 -19.16 -10.90 3.45
CA ALA A 82 -20.04 -10.43 2.40
C ALA A 82 -21.36 -11.21 2.46
N VAL A 83 -22.46 -10.48 2.52
CA VAL A 83 -23.78 -11.06 2.74
C VAL A 83 -24.72 -10.64 1.62
N VAL A 84 -25.46 -11.61 1.10
CA VAL A 84 -26.52 -11.42 0.11
C VAL A 84 -27.78 -12.04 0.66
N GLU A 85 -28.74 -11.20 0.99
CA GLU A 85 -30.09 -11.56 1.43
C GLU A 85 -31.14 -11.08 0.39
N GLU A 86 -32.37 -11.53 0.54
CA GLU A 86 -33.44 -11.12 -0.40
C GLU A 86 -33.67 -9.62 -0.41
N ALA A 87 -33.59 -8.99 0.74
CA ALA A 87 -33.86 -7.56 0.92
C ALA A 87 -32.62 -6.68 0.84
N MET A 88 -31.42 -7.21 1.02
CA MET A 88 -30.20 -6.38 1.07
C MET A 88 -28.95 -7.17 0.73
N SER A 89 -27.95 -6.47 0.16
CA SER A 89 -26.60 -6.99 -0.06
C SER A 89 -25.60 -6.03 0.56
N TYR A 90 -24.65 -6.54 1.34
CA TYR A 90 -23.67 -5.69 1.98
C TYR A 90 -22.29 -6.37 2.13
N ILE A 91 -21.23 -5.56 2.14
CA ILE A 91 -19.86 -5.97 2.40
C ILE A 91 -19.44 -5.41 3.75
N VAL A 92 -18.85 -6.26 4.58
CA VAL A 92 -18.26 -5.90 5.86
C VAL A 92 -16.75 -5.79 5.69
N MET A 93 -16.19 -4.65 6.04
CA MET A 93 -14.78 -4.33 5.88
C MET A 93 -14.19 -3.91 7.24
N GLU A 94 -12.87 -3.98 7.36
CA GLU A 94 -12.20 -3.32 8.47
C GLU A 94 -12.52 -1.82 8.47
N TYR A 95 -12.79 -1.28 9.64
CA TYR A 95 -12.95 0.16 9.81
C TYR A 95 -11.57 0.84 9.87
N ILE A 96 -11.39 1.88 9.07
CA ILE A 96 -10.19 2.69 9.05
C ILE A 96 -10.51 4.04 9.69
N ASP A 97 -9.91 4.29 10.85
CA ASP A 97 -10.00 5.61 11.50
C ASP A 97 -9.06 6.58 10.79
N GLY A 98 -9.66 7.49 10.04
CA GLY A 98 -8.94 8.43 9.19
C GLY A 98 -9.85 9.16 8.21
N SER A 99 -9.27 9.61 7.11
CA SER A 99 -9.94 10.37 6.07
C SER A 99 -9.57 9.85 4.68
N THR A 100 -10.19 10.36 3.63
CA THR A 100 -9.81 10.06 2.25
C THR A 100 -8.76 11.05 1.74
N LEU A 101 -8.01 10.67 0.70
CA LEU A 101 -7.09 11.60 0.02
C LEU A 101 -7.79 12.81 -0.62
N GLU A 102 -9.11 12.79 -0.75
CA GLU A 102 -9.86 13.86 -1.41
C GLU A 102 -9.68 15.22 -0.73
N GLN A 103 -9.52 15.25 0.59
CA GLN A 103 -9.24 16.47 1.34
C GLN A 103 -7.93 17.17 0.94
N TYR A 104 -6.97 16.42 0.35
CA TYR A 104 -5.67 16.95 -0.08
C TYR A 104 -5.62 17.28 -1.57
N CYS A 105 -6.77 17.30 -2.25
CA CYS A 105 -6.90 17.58 -3.68
C CYS A 105 -7.27 19.04 -3.99
N SER A 106 -7.12 19.96 -3.05
CA SER A 106 -7.33 21.40 -3.25
C SER A 106 -6.02 22.17 -3.10
N VAL A 107 -5.89 23.27 -3.82
CA VAL A 107 -4.66 24.11 -3.80
C VAL A 107 -4.30 24.58 -2.40
N ASP A 108 -5.32 24.80 -1.54
CA ASP A 108 -5.13 25.30 -0.18
C ASP A 108 -4.73 24.21 0.83
N ASN A 109 -4.78 22.93 0.44
CA ASN A 109 -4.51 21.82 1.35
C ASN A 109 -3.66 20.71 0.68
N LEU A 110 -2.63 21.10 -0.06
CA LEU A 110 -1.74 20.14 -0.70
C LEU A 110 -0.77 19.51 0.30
N LEU A 111 -0.50 18.24 0.10
CA LEU A 111 0.53 17.52 0.85
C LEU A 111 1.95 17.97 0.48
N PRO A 112 2.94 17.77 1.38
CA PRO A 112 4.36 17.82 1.03
C PRO A 112 4.66 16.84 -0.11
N LEU A 113 5.64 17.18 -0.97
CA LEU A 113 5.97 16.39 -2.16
C LEU A 113 6.39 14.96 -1.80
N GLU A 114 7.18 14.84 -0.75
CA GLU A 114 7.67 13.56 -0.21
C GLU A 114 6.50 12.65 0.17
N LYS A 115 5.45 13.22 0.76
CA LYS A 115 4.27 12.47 1.17
C LYS A 115 3.44 12.01 -0.03
N VAL A 116 3.35 12.84 -1.08
CA VAL A 116 2.68 12.44 -2.33
C VAL A 116 3.41 11.25 -2.98
N VAL A 117 4.75 11.30 -3.05
CA VAL A 117 5.55 10.22 -3.61
C VAL A 117 5.44 8.93 -2.77
N GLU A 118 5.46 9.05 -1.44
CA GLU A 118 5.27 7.92 -0.52
C GLU A 118 3.91 7.24 -0.73
N ILE A 119 2.83 8.04 -0.79
CA ILE A 119 1.46 7.56 -1.02
C ILE A 119 1.36 6.84 -2.38
N ALA A 120 1.91 7.44 -3.43
CA ALA A 120 1.92 6.84 -4.77
C ALA A 120 2.68 5.51 -4.78
N PHE A 121 3.82 5.44 -4.10
CA PHE A 121 4.61 4.21 -3.99
C PHE A 121 3.85 3.10 -3.26
N LYS A 122 3.30 3.39 -2.07
CA LYS A 122 2.50 2.44 -1.28
C LYS A 122 1.27 1.96 -2.06
N SER A 123 0.58 2.87 -2.74
CA SER A 123 -0.57 2.56 -3.60
C SER A 123 -0.17 1.65 -4.76
N GLY A 124 0.94 1.96 -5.44
CA GLY A 124 1.45 1.13 -6.53
C GLY A 124 1.79 -0.29 -6.08
N ARG A 125 2.42 -0.46 -4.89
CA ARG A 125 2.72 -1.79 -4.34
C ARG A 125 1.47 -2.58 -3.96
N ALA A 126 0.45 -1.91 -3.40
CA ALA A 126 -0.83 -2.53 -3.09
C ALA A 126 -1.56 -3.01 -4.37
N LEU A 127 -1.55 -2.19 -5.42
CA LEU A 127 -2.16 -2.52 -6.71
C LEU A 127 -1.38 -3.62 -7.44
N GLU A 128 -0.05 -3.63 -7.38
CA GLU A 128 0.77 -4.73 -7.88
C GLU A 128 0.40 -6.06 -7.22
N PHE A 129 0.24 -6.05 -5.89
CA PHE A 129 -0.20 -7.24 -5.14
C PHE A 129 -1.58 -7.73 -5.60
N ALA A 130 -2.54 -6.83 -5.79
CA ALA A 130 -3.86 -7.17 -6.31
C ALA A 130 -3.79 -7.72 -7.74
N ASN A 131 -2.95 -7.13 -8.61
CA ASN A 131 -2.76 -7.59 -9.99
C ASN A 131 -2.16 -9.00 -10.05
N HIS A 132 -1.23 -9.37 -9.16
CA HIS A 132 -0.72 -10.74 -9.04
C HIS A 132 -1.81 -11.75 -8.64
N ALA A 133 -2.86 -11.30 -7.96
CA ALA A 133 -4.06 -12.09 -7.68
C ALA A 133 -5.10 -12.06 -8.82
N GLY A 134 -4.76 -11.45 -9.97
CA GLY A 134 -5.64 -11.32 -11.14
C GLY A 134 -6.68 -10.21 -11.03
N ILE A 135 -6.51 -9.26 -10.10
CA ILE A 135 -7.47 -8.18 -9.85
C ILE A 135 -6.92 -6.85 -10.35
N ILE A 136 -7.69 -6.15 -11.20
CA ILE A 136 -7.48 -4.77 -11.62
C ILE A 136 -8.53 -3.93 -10.89
N HIS A 137 -8.13 -2.82 -10.27
CA HIS A 137 -9.02 -2.03 -9.41
C HIS A 137 -10.10 -1.24 -10.19
N ARG A 138 -9.75 -0.65 -11.33
CA ARG A 138 -10.61 0.08 -12.29
C ARG A 138 -11.26 1.39 -11.79
N ASP A 139 -11.21 1.69 -10.50
CA ASP A 139 -11.78 2.93 -9.92
C ASP A 139 -10.82 3.58 -8.90
N ILE A 140 -9.55 3.72 -9.27
CA ILE A 140 -8.56 4.42 -8.45
C ILE A 140 -8.83 5.92 -8.51
N LYS A 141 -9.14 6.48 -7.33
CA LYS A 141 -9.40 7.91 -7.11
C LYS A 141 -9.13 8.28 -5.65
N PRO A 142 -8.95 9.56 -5.31
CA PRO A 142 -8.66 9.99 -3.94
C PRO A 142 -9.68 9.55 -2.91
N ALA A 143 -10.96 9.42 -3.29
CA ALA A 143 -12.02 8.95 -2.39
C ALA A 143 -11.85 7.47 -1.97
N ASN A 144 -11.16 6.66 -2.78
CA ASN A 144 -10.92 5.23 -2.52
C ASN A 144 -9.54 4.96 -1.90
N ILE A 145 -8.77 6.00 -1.56
CA ILE A 145 -7.50 5.87 -0.84
C ILE A 145 -7.67 6.54 0.51
N LEU A 146 -7.71 5.73 1.56
CA LEU A 146 -7.89 6.18 2.94
C LEU A 146 -6.54 6.50 3.55
N VAL A 147 -6.46 7.59 4.32
CA VAL A 147 -5.29 8.00 5.09
C VAL A 147 -5.60 7.79 6.56
N GLN A 148 -4.82 6.96 7.22
CA GLN A 148 -4.93 6.68 8.65
C GLN A 148 -4.33 7.83 9.48
N ASN A 149 -4.70 7.93 10.76
CA ASN A 149 -4.18 8.94 11.67
C ASN A 149 -2.66 8.85 11.89
N ASN A 150 -2.05 7.70 11.66
CA ASN A 150 -0.59 7.51 11.68
C ASN A 150 0.11 7.92 10.37
N GLY A 151 -0.64 8.42 9.38
CA GLY A 151 -0.16 8.82 8.06
C GLY A 151 0.03 7.68 7.05
N ASP A 152 -0.31 6.44 7.41
CA ASP A 152 -0.30 5.31 6.49
C ASP A 152 -1.56 5.29 5.60
N ILE A 153 -1.55 4.52 4.53
CA ILE A 153 -2.68 4.48 3.59
C ILE A 153 -3.28 3.08 3.45
N LYS A 154 -4.58 3.06 3.06
CA LYS A 154 -5.24 1.84 2.60
C LYS A 154 -6.16 2.12 1.41
N ILE A 155 -6.08 1.26 0.38
CA ILE A 155 -6.96 1.31 -0.79
C ILE A 155 -8.24 0.53 -0.46
N SER A 156 -9.38 1.15 -0.70
CA SER A 156 -10.73 0.57 -0.53
C SER A 156 -11.40 0.35 -1.87
N ASP A 157 -12.56 -0.27 -1.84
CA ASP A 157 -13.48 -0.39 -2.98
C ASP A 157 -12.93 -1.17 -4.20
N PHE A 158 -12.29 -2.30 -3.96
CA PHE A 158 -11.95 -3.27 -5.01
C PHE A 158 -13.20 -3.88 -5.69
N GLY A 159 -14.41 -3.62 -5.17
CA GLY A 159 -15.66 -4.12 -5.73
C GLY A 159 -16.07 -3.51 -7.08
N ALA A 160 -15.54 -2.35 -7.48
CA ALA A 160 -15.72 -1.81 -8.83
C ALA A 160 -14.92 -2.59 -9.89
N ALA A 161 -13.90 -3.33 -9.43
CA ALA A 161 -13.04 -4.14 -10.28
C ALA A 161 -13.80 -5.20 -11.12
N LEU A 162 -15.00 -5.57 -10.70
CA LEU A 162 -15.60 -6.85 -11.06
C LEU A 162 -17.01 -6.73 -11.68
N LEU A 163 -17.68 -5.57 -11.52
CA LEU A 163 -19.00 -5.35 -12.12
C LEU A 163 -18.97 -5.19 -13.67
N HIS A 164 -17.82 -5.28 -14.29
CA HIS A 164 -17.64 -4.97 -15.72
C HIS A 164 -17.70 -6.16 -16.70
N ASP A 165 -17.91 -7.39 -16.23
CA ASP A 165 -18.03 -8.55 -17.13
C ASP A 165 -19.46 -8.79 -17.64
N ALA A 166 -20.43 -7.97 -17.28
CA ALA A 166 -21.77 -8.09 -17.80
C ALA A 166 -22.22 -6.73 -18.36
N GLU A 167 -22.86 -6.72 -19.49
CA GLU A 167 -23.56 -5.65 -20.23
C GLU A 167 -24.13 -4.45 -19.43
N ALA A 168 -23.93 -4.40 -18.11
CA ALA A 168 -24.38 -3.38 -17.17
C ALA A 168 -23.65 -2.02 -17.28
N THR A 169 -22.54 -1.93 -18.01
CA THR A 169 -21.76 -0.69 -18.14
C THR A 169 -22.47 0.44 -18.86
N GLN A 170 -23.52 0.12 -19.62
CA GLN A 170 -24.33 1.14 -20.31
C GLN A 170 -25.35 1.85 -19.42
N LEU A 171 -25.72 1.30 -18.25
CA LEU A 171 -26.83 1.79 -17.44
C LEU A 171 -26.43 2.59 -16.20
N THR A 172 -25.20 2.43 -15.70
CA THR A 172 -24.76 3.19 -14.53
C THR A 172 -23.60 4.10 -14.92
N GLY A 173 -23.82 5.41 -14.93
CA GLY A 173 -22.76 6.42 -15.03
C GLY A 173 -21.82 6.38 -13.79
N VAL A 174 -21.36 5.17 -13.43
CA VAL A 174 -20.60 4.87 -12.24
C VAL A 174 -19.15 5.31 -12.44
N GLY A 175 -18.72 6.24 -11.62
CA GLY A 175 -17.36 6.78 -11.58
C GLY A 175 -17.27 8.22 -12.12
N SER A 176 -16.34 8.98 -11.57
CA SER A 176 -15.98 10.28 -12.15
C SER A 176 -15.10 10.03 -13.37
N PRO A 177 -15.52 10.31 -14.61
CA PRO A 177 -14.74 10.03 -15.82
C PRO A 177 -13.35 10.67 -15.80
N ALA A 178 -13.13 11.66 -14.94
CA ALA A 178 -11.88 12.37 -14.80
C ALA A 178 -10.67 11.49 -14.36
N TYR A 179 -10.94 10.32 -13.76
CA TYR A 179 -9.89 9.36 -13.34
C TYR A 179 -9.79 8.15 -14.27
N MET A 180 -10.75 7.97 -15.18
CA MET A 180 -10.76 6.82 -16.09
C MET A 180 -9.63 6.91 -17.13
N SER A 181 -9.06 5.77 -17.45
CA SER A 181 -8.06 5.67 -18.51
C SER A 181 -8.70 5.75 -19.90
N PRO A 182 -7.94 6.10 -20.95
CA PRO A 182 -8.44 6.10 -22.33
C PRO A 182 -9.07 4.77 -22.74
N GLU A 183 -8.43 3.65 -22.40
CA GLU A 183 -8.92 2.30 -22.73
C GLU A 183 -10.23 1.97 -22.00
N GLN A 184 -10.45 2.46 -20.76
CA GLN A 184 -11.75 2.32 -20.08
C GLN A 184 -12.85 3.08 -20.81
N LEU A 185 -12.58 4.31 -21.25
CA LEU A 185 -13.56 5.14 -21.97
C LEU A 185 -13.83 4.64 -23.39
N CYS A 186 -12.89 3.90 -23.98
CA CYS A 186 -13.01 3.26 -25.28
C CYS A 186 -13.49 1.79 -25.22
N GLU A 187 -13.86 1.29 -24.03
CA GLU A 187 -14.32 -0.09 -23.82
C GLU A 187 -13.32 -1.15 -24.34
N GLN A 188 -12.02 -0.84 -24.24
CA GLN A 188 -10.94 -1.74 -24.65
C GLN A 188 -10.55 -2.71 -23.52
N PRO A 189 -9.84 -3.81 -23.81
CA PRO A 189 -9.34 -4.72 -22.78
C PRO A 189 -8.48 -4.00 -21.74
N LEU A 190 -8.80 -4.20 -20.47
CA LEU A 190 -8.12 -3.55 -19.35
C LEU A 190 -6.91 -4.38 -18.90
N THR A 191 -5.86 -3.68 -18.53
CA THR A 191 -4.61 -4.24 -18.01
C THR A 191 -4.21 -3.52 -16.71
N PRO A 192 -3.20 -3.97 -15.97
CA PRO A 192 -2.65 -3.22 -14.83
C PRO A 192 -2.28 -1.76 -15.14
N GLN A 193 -1.99 -1.44 -16.40
CA GLN A 193 -1.67 -0.08 -16.85
C GLN A 193 -2.86 0.88 -16.72
N THR A 194 -4.08 0.36 -16.68
CA THR A 194 -5.31 1.13 -16.40
C THR A 194 -5.24 1.79 -15.02
N ASP A 195 -4.88 1.01 -13.99
CA ASP A 195 -4.73 1.54 -12.62
C ASP A 195 -3.52 2.48 -12.50
N ILE A 196 -2.45 2.25 -13.27
CA ILE A 196 -1.29 3.16 -13.33
C ILE A 196 -1.72 4.54 -13.84
N TYR A 197 -2.54 4.59 -14.90
CA TYR A 197 -3.08 5.84 -15.41
C TYR A 197 -3.91 6.58 -14.36
N SER A 198 -4.86 5.87 -13.74
CA SER A 198 -5.72 6.46 -12.70
C SER A 198 -4.92 6.98 -11.51
N LEU A 199 -3.87 6.24 -11.07
CA LEU A 199 -2.96 6.71 -10.03
C LEU A 199 -2.13 7.92 -10.50
N GLY A 200 -1.76 8.00 -11.77
CA GLY A 200 -1.16 9.19 -12.38
C GLY A 200 -2.05 10.42 -12.26
N VAL A 201 -3.37 10.27 -12.50
CA VAL A 201 -4.36 11.36 -12.30
C VAL A 201 -4.45 11.76 -10.82
N VAL A 202 -4.46 10.78 -9.91
CA VAL A 202 -4.44 11.04 -8.45
C VAL A 202 -3.19 11.82 -8.07
N MET A 203 -2.00 11.41 -8.54
CA MET A 203 -0.76 12.14 -8.29
C MET A 203 -0.81 13.58 -8.83
N TYR A 204 -1.31 13.76 -10.05
CA TYR A 204 -1.45 15.10 -10.63
C TYR A 204 -2.28 16.00 -9.72
N ARG A 205 -3.43 15.51 -9.22
CA ARG A 205 -4.29 16.25 -8.30
C ARG A 205 -3.62 16.55 -6.97
N LEU A 206 -2.95 15.59 -6.35
CA LEU A 206 -2.23 15.77 -5.08
C LEU A 206 -1.06 16.75 -5.20
N LEU A 207 -0.42 16.82 -6.36
CA LEU A 207 0.68 17.73 -6.63
C LEU A 207 0.21 19.16 -6.91
N THR A 208 -0.95 19.33 -7.56
CA THR A 208 -1.37 20.63 -8.13
C THR A 208 -2.71 21.16 -7.61
N GLY A 209 -3.54 20.31 -6.99
CA GLY A 209 -4.94 20.64 -6.65
C GLY A 209 -5.86 20.70 -7.87
N LYS A 210 -5.36 20.35 -9.08
CA LYS A 210 -6.11 20.43 -10.34
C LYS A 210 -6.16 19.09 -11.06
N PHE A 211 -7.14 18.93 -11.94
CA PHE A 211 -7.16 17.80 -12.87
C PHE A 211 -6.22 18.03 -14.06
N PRO A 212 -5.63 16.97 -14.64
CA PRO A 212 -4.86 17.09 -15.88
C PRO A 212 -5.70 17.52 -17.08
N PHE A 213 -6.99 17.16 -17.06
CA PHE A 213 -7.97 17.53 -18.09
C PHE A 213 -9.18 18.17 -17.43
N ASN A 214 -9.66 19.25 -17.99
CA ASN A 214 -10.83 19.97 -17.49
C ASN A 214 -11.67 20.51 -18.65
N ALA A 215 -12.97 20.25 -18.64
CA ALA A 215 -13.87 20.67 -19.68
C ALA A 215 -15.27 20.99 -19.11
N THR A 216 -16.04 21.79 -19.84
CA THR A 216 -17.38 22.20 -19.44
C THR A 216 -18.45 21.13 -19.70
N SER A 217 -18.16 20.12 -20.53
CA SER A 217 -19.04 18.99 -20.82
C SER A 217 -18.36 17.65 -20.64
N LYS A 218 -19.14 16.59 -20.32
CA LYS A 218 -18.65 15.22 -20.22
C LYS A 218 -18.02 14.75 -21.52
N ALA A 219 -18.63 15.06 -22.66
CA ALA A 219 -18.11 14.66 -23.97
C ALA A 219 -16.76 15.32 -24.28
N SER A 220 -16.61 16.62 -23.98
CA SER A 220 -15.33 17.31 -24.15
C SER A 220 -14.25 16.80 -23.20
N LEU A 221 -14.59 16.44 -21.96
CA LEU A 221 -13.67 15.82 -21.01
C LEU A 221 -13.18 14.46 -21.53
N ILE A 222 -14.09 13.60 -21.98
CA ILE A 222 -13.77 12.29 -22.57
C ILE A 222 -12.83 12.48 -23.79
N TYR A 223 -13.14 13.43 -24.67
CA TYR A 223 -12.29 13.74 -25.82
C TYR A 223 -10.87 14.13 -25.39
N GLN A 224 -10.73 14.99 -24.36
CA GLN A 224 -9.41 15.38 -23.85
C GLN A 224 -8.64 14.19 -23.26
N ILE A 225 -9.32 13.35 -22.47
CA ILE A 225 -8.68 12.16 -21.86
C ILE A 225 -8.15 11.21 -22.94
N ILE A 226 -8.87 11.04 -24.03
CA ILE A 226 -8.47 10.12 -25.12
C ILE A 226 -7.39 10.73 -26.03
N ASN A 227 -7.48 12.03 -26.36
CA ASN A 227 -6.76 12.60 -27.50
C ASN A 227 -5.73 13.70 -27.14
N ILE A 228 -5.80 14.30 -25.95
CA ILE A 228 -4.94 15.45 -25.61
C ILE A 228 -3.92 15.05 -24.56
N ASP A 229 -2.66 15.43 -24.78
CA ASP A 229 -1.61 15.21 -23.79
C ASP A 229 -1.80 16.13 -22.58
N ALA A 230 -1.49 15.61 -21.39
CA ALA A 230 -1.55 16.37 -20.16
C ALA A 230 -0.41 17.41 -20.10
N LEU A 231 -0.71 18.60 -19.57
CA LEU A 231 0.33 19.56 -19.23
C LEU A 231 1.17 19.06 -18.04
N PRO A 232 2.47 19.37 -17.98
CA PRO A 232 3.28 19.04 -16.82
C PRO A 232 2.71 19.66 -15.53
N PRO A 233 2.67 18.93 -14.40
CA PRO A 233 2.27 19.48 -13.11
C PRO A 233 2.98 20.77 -12.71
N SER A 234 4.25 20.94 -13.09
CA SER A 234 5.07 22.15 -12.83
C SER A 234 4.50 23.43 -13.43
N VAL A 235 3.66 23.34 -14.47
CA VAL A 235 2.91 24.51 -15.02
C VAL A 235 1.98 25.12 -13.96
N HIS A 236 1.49 24.31 -13.02
CA HIS A 236 0.58 24.74 -11.96
C HIS A 236 1.28 24.95 -10.61
N ARG A 237 2.43 24.33 -10.40
CA ARG A 237 3.22 24.43 -9.17
C ARG A 237 4.71 24.46 -9.53
N SER A 238 5.26 25.65 -9.65
CA SER A 238 6.60 25.93 -10.22
C SER A 238 7.78 25.33 -9.44
N ASN A 239 7.59 24.93 -8.17
CA ASN A 239 8.63 24.31 -7.35
C ASN A 239 8.69 22.77 -7.47
N LEU A 240 8.00 22.19 -8.44
CA LEU A 240 8.05 20.75 -8.68
C LEU A 240 9.34 20.34 -9.40
N PRO A 241 10.04 19.30 -8.94
CA PRO A 241 11.16 18.71 -9.66
C PRO A 241 10.71 18.13 -11.01
N ALA A 242 11.53 18.29 -12.05
CA ALA A 242 11.25 17.77 -13.40
C ALA A 242 11.01 16.24 -13.42
N GLN A 243 11.63 15.51 -12.49
CA GLN A 243 11.39 14.07 -12.34
C GLN A 243 9.92 13.74 -12.03
N LEU A 244 9.24 14.57 -11.21
CA LEU A 244 7.82 14.34 -10.89
C LEU A 244 6.94 14.63 -12.11
N ASP A 245 7.27 15.65 -12.92
CA ASP A 245 6.60 15.86 -14.21
C ASP A 245 6.73 14.63 -15.10
N SER A 246 7.95 14.11 -15.27
CA SER A 246 8.21 12.94 -16.11
C SER A 246 7.42 11.72 -15.65
N ILE A 247 7.39 11.45 -14.34
CA ILE A 247 6.65 10.30 -13.77
C ILE A 247 5.16 10.41 -14.06
N VAL A 248 4.59 11.57 -13.78
CA VAL A 248 3.15 11.78 -13.97
C VAL A 248 2.78 11.74 -15.44
N LEU A 249 3.55 12.39 -16.31
CA LEU A 249 3.30 12.40 -17.76
C LEU A 249 3.46 11.01 -18.37
N THR A 250 4.43 10.21 -17.92
CA THR A 250 4.58 8.81 -18.36
C THR A 250 3.39 7.97 -17.93
N ALA A 251 2.89 8.13 -16.68
CA ALA A 251 1.70 7.45 -16.23
C ALA A 251 0.44 7.85 -17.01
N LEU A 252 0.35 9.09 -17.49
CA LEU A 252 -0.78 9.64 -18.24
C LEU A 252 -0.69 9.45 -19.77
N GLN A 253 0.30 8.70 -20.27
CA GLN A 253 0.41 8.38 -21.69
C GLN A 253 -0.82 7.64 -22.20
N LYS A 254 -1.28 8.00 -23.41
CA LYS A 254 -2.45 7.39 -24.06
C LYS A 254 -2.08 6.04 -24.66
N ASP A 255 -0.92 5.98 -25.31
CA ASP A 255 -0.35 4.74 -25.83
C ASP A 255 0.22 3.90 -24.69
N LEU A 256 -0.28 2.67 -24.55
CA LEU A 256 0.16 1.72 -23.54
C LEU A 256 1.65 1.36 -23.67
N ASN A 257 2.24 1.46 -24.87
CA ASN A 257 3.66 1.18 -25.08
C ASN A 257 4.56 2.30 -24.54
N LEU A 258 4.04 3.53 -24.42
CA LEU A 258 4.75 4.70 -23.88
C LEU A 258 4.48 4.89 -22.38
N ARG A 259 3.41 4.26 -21.85
CA ARG A 259 3.08 4.25 -20.42
C ARG A 259 3.98 3.25 -19.69
N TYR A 260 4.12 3.36 -18.37
CA TYR A 260 4.77 2.34 -17.54
C TYR A 260 4.20 0.96 -17.84
N ARG A 261 5.06 -0.01 -18.12
CA ARG A 261 4.66 -1.39 -18.45
C ARG A 261 4.16 -2.15 -17.24
N ASN A 262 4.67 -1.82 -16.07
CA ASN A 262 4.37 -2.47 -14.81
C ASN A 262 4.67 -1.57 -13.60
N TRP A 263 4.20 -1.99 -12.44
CA TRP A 263 4.38 -1.28 -11.19
C TRP A 263 5.83 -1.17 -10.72
N ASN A 264 6.70 -2.09 -11.14
CA ASN A 264 8.12 -2.04 -10.77
C ASN A 264 8.86 -0.88 -11.47
N GLU A 265 8.55 -0.62 -12.74
CA GLU A 265 9.08 0.54 -13.46
C GLU A 265 8.61 1.84 -12.79
N PHE A 266 7.31 1.96 -12.52
CA PHE A 266 6.72 3.11 -11.85
C PHE A 266 7.33 3.34 -10.44
N GLY A 267 7.43 2.28 -9.62
CA GLY A 267 7.99 2.36 -8.27
C GLY A 267 9.47 2.70 -8.24
N ARG A 268 10.25 2.25 -9.23
CA ARG A 268 11.67 2.60 -9.37
C ARG A 268 11.84 4.10 -9.60
N ASP A 269 11.07 4.68 -10.51
CA ASP A 269 11.17 6.10 -10.84
C ASP A 269 10.69 6.98 -9.67
N LEU A 270 9.64 6.56 -8.95
CA LEU A 270 9.21 7.20 -7.70
C LEU A 270 10.31 7.22 -6.65
N THR A 271 11.01 6.09 -6.47
CA THR A 271 12.13 6.01 -5.52
C THR A 271 13.29 6.90 -5.93
N GLY A 272 13.57 7.00 -7.24
CA GLY A 272 14.56 7.93 -7.77
C GLY A 272 14.22 9.38 -7.46
N ALA A 273 12.98 9.80 -7.72
CA ALA A 273 12.50 11.15 -7.43
C ALA A 273 12.55 11.47 -5.93
N PHE A 274 12.22 10.50 -5.06
CA PHE A 274 12.22 10.69 -3.61
C PHE A 274 13.60 11.08 -3.09
N ARG A 275 14.68 10.46 -3.59
CA ARG A 275 16.06 10.76 -3.17
C ARG A 275 16.47 12.21 -3.41
N HIS A 276 15.89 12.84 -4.43
CA HIS A 276 16.16 14.26 -4.75
C HIS A 276 15.34 15.23 -3.88
N LEU A 277 14.29 14.76 -3.22
CA LEU A 277 13.45 15.58 -2.34
C LEU A 277 13.97 15.64 -0.90
N LEU A 278 14.80 14.66 -0.48
CA LEU A 278 15.31 14.59 0.88
C LEU A 278 16.41 15.60 1.14
N MET A 279 16.34 16.26 2.30
CA MET A 279 17.43 17.06 2.84
C MET A 279 18.47 16.18 3.57
N PRO A 280 19.76 16.54 3.57
CA PRO A 280 20.75 15.86 4.39
C PRO A 280 20.36 15.90 5.88
N GLY A 281 20.15 14.71 6.47
CA GLY A 281 19.76 14.58 7.89
C GLY A 281 18.35 14.05 8.11
N ASP A 282 17.53 13.98 7.07
CA ASP A 282 16.19 13.40 7.16
C ASP A 282 16.24 11.87 7.46
N ASP A 283 15.19 11.38 8.08
CA ASP A 283 15.01 9.94 8.30
C ASP A 283 14.95 9.18 6.98
N ILE A 284 15.43 7.93 6.97
CA ILE A 284 15.35 7.06 5.79
C ILE A 284 13.87 6.86 5.44
N PRO A 285 13.44 7.19 4.21
CA PRO A 285 12.04 7.04 3.81
C PRO A 285 11.59 5.58 3.78
N GLU A 286 10.31 5.35 3.97
CA GLU A 286 9.75 3.98 3.90
C GLU A 286 9.94 3.33 2.53
N THR A 287 9.89 4.12 1.45
CA THR A 287 10.19 3.64 0.09
C THR A 287 11.61 3.11 -0.04
N GLU A 288 12.59 3.82 0.54
CA GLU A 288 14.00 3.41 0.54
C GLU A 288 14.23 2.25 1.50
N LYS A 289 13.61 2.27 2.69
CA LYS A 289 13.62 1.16 3.64
C LYS A 289 13.10 -0.12 2.98
N PHE A 290 11.93 -0.05 2.30
CA PHE A 290 11.34 -1.18 1.61
C PHE A 290 12.27 -1.75 0.53
N ASN A 291 12.76 -0.91 -0.37
CA ASN A 291 13.65 -1.35 -1.45
C ASN A 291 14.99 -1.86 -0.91
N THR A 292 15.51 -1.26 0.15
CA THR A 292 16.74 -1.72 0.80
C THR A 292 16.54 -3.12 1.37
N ILE A 293 15.51 -3.34 2.20
CA ILE A 293 15.22 -4.66 2.79
C ILE A 293 15.00 -5.70 1.69
N LYS A 294 14.17 -5.40 0.69
CA LYS A 294 13.85 -6.33 -0.41
C LYS A 294 15.10 -6.81 -1.16
N ASN A 295 16.15 -6.00 -1.22
CA ASN A 295 17.41 -6.32 -1.89
C ASN A 295 18.49 -6.89 -0.97
N LEU A 296 18.21 -7.07 0.34
CA LEU A 296 19.17 -7.73 1.24
C LEU A 296 19.05 -9.27 1.14
N PRO A 297 20.18 -10.00 1.11
CA PRO A 297 20.18 -11.47 1.08
C PRO A 297 19.32 -12.11 2.16
N PHE A 298 19.31 -11.54 3.36
CA PHE A 298 18.52 -12.00 4.49
C PHE A 298 17.01 -12.06 4.18
N TYR A 299 16.48 -11.12 3.37
CA TYR A 299 15.05 -11.00 3.05
C TYR A 299 14.70 -11.52 1.64
N ARG A 300 15.59 -12.23 0.96
CA ARG A 300 15.42 -12.68 -0.43
C ARG A 300 14.10 -13.39 -0.69
N ASP A 301 13.70 -14.26 0.23
CA ASP A 301 12.50 -15.11 0.07
C ASP A 301 11.26 -14.53 0.76
N PHE A 302 11.34 -13.28 1.24
CA PHE A 302 10.18 -12.62 1.85
C PHE A 302 9.26 -12.07 0.76
N PRO A 303 7.98 -12.47 0.73
CA PRO A 303 6.96 -11.78 -0.06
C PRO A 303 6.80 -10.32 0.39
N ASP A 304 6.36 -9.45 -0.53
CA ASP A 304 6.25 -8.00 -0.26
C ASP A 304 5.37 -7.68 0.96
N VAL A 305 4.32 -8.46 1.20
CA VAL A 305 3.46 -8.32 2.39
C VAL A 305 4.25 -8.48 3.68
N GLN A 306 5.11 -9.51 3.76
CA GLN A 306 5.96 -9.75 4.93
C GLN A 306 7.12 -8.75 5.01
N ILE A 307 7.58 -8.17 3.89
CA ILE A 307 8.52 -7.03 3.90
C ILE A 307 7.85 -5.81 4.57
N TRP A 308 6.62 -5.47 4.20
CA TRP A 308 5.89 -4.37 4.83
C TRP A 308 5.63 -4.62 6.31
N GLU A 309 5.31 -5.84 6.69
CA GLU A 309 5.13 -6.20 8.10
C GLU A 309 6.46 -6.12 8.86
N ALA A 310 7.56 -6.61 8.27
CA ALA A 310 8.90 -6.49 8.84
C ALA A 310 9.29 -5.02 9.07
N LEU A 311 9.00 -4.12 8.12
CA LEU A 311 9.27 -2.68 8.28
C LEU A 311 8.60 -2.08 9.52
N ARG A 312 7.39 -2.50 9.87
CA ARG A 312 6.65 -2.00 11.02
C ARG A 312 7.23 -2.40 12.37
N ILE A 313 8.01 -3.50 12.40
CA ILE A 313 8.65 -4.03 13.61
C ILE A 313 10.14 -3.73 13.66
N THR A 314 10.69 -2.99 12.68
CA THR A 314 12.11 -2.65 12.59
C THR A 314 12.36 -1.20 13.03
N SER A 315 13.54 -0.97 13.57
CA SER A 315 14.10 0.34 13.85
C SER A 315 15.39 0.52 13.05
N TRP A 316 15.57 1.67 12.42
CA TRP A 316 16.70 1.97 11.56
C TRP A 316 17.66 2.93 12.24
N LYS A 317 18.95 2.60 12.22
CA LYS A 317 19.98 3.41 12.87
C LYS A 317 21.17 3.62 11.91
N LYS A 318 21.51 4.89 11.68
CA LYS A 318 22.77 5.28 11.03
C LYS A 318 23.80 5.53 12.12
N LEU A 319 24.91 4.81 12.10
CA LEU A 319 25.92 4.85 13.14
C LEU A 319 27.28 5.17 12.52
N PRO A 320 28.08 6.07 13.12
CA PRO A 320 29.41 6.39 12.62
C PRO A 320 30.40 5.25 12.85
N GLN A 321 31.50 5.27 12.09
CA GLN A 321 32.64 4.38 12.31
C GLN A 321 33.12 4.43 13.78
N GLY A 322 33.51 3.27 14.31
CA GLY A 322 33.96 3.12 15.70
C GLY A 322 32.87 2.90 16.72
N THR A 323 31.59 3.02 16.32
CA THR A 323 30.47 2.78 17.23
C THR A 323 30.42 1.32 17.66
N VAL A 324 30.32 1.09 18.98
CA VAL A 324 30.05 -0.24 19.55
C VAL A 324 28.54 -0.49 19.47
N ILE A 325 28.11 -1.40 18.60
CA ILE A 325 26.69 -1.74 18.39
C ILE A 325 26.23 -2.75 19.45
N MET A 326 27.11 -3.66 19.84
CA MET A 326 26.84 -4.74 20.77
C MET A 326 28.12 -5.06 21.56
N ARG A 327 28.01 -5.22 22.88
CA ARG A 327 29.13 -5.61 23.75
C ARG A 327 28.95 -7.02 24.27
N GLU A 328 30.03 -7.77 24.31
CA GLU A 328 30.09 -9.08 24.99
C GLU A 328 29.75 -8.94 26.47
N GLY A 329 28.86 -9.80 26.99
CA GLY A 329 28.39 -9.79 28.37
C GLY A 329 27.12 -8.94 28.58
N ASP A 330 26.83 -7.99 27.70
CA ASP A 330 25.61 -7.16 27.85
C ASP A 330 24.34 -8.00 27.69
N GLN A 331 23.26 -7.55 28.33
CA GLN A 331 21.91 -8.07 28.09
C GLN A 331 21.42 -7.56 26.74
N GLY A 332 20.70 -8.40 25.98
CA GLY A 332 20.15 -8.02 24.69
C GLY A 332 18.80 -8.68 24.43
N ASP A 333 17.95 -7.96 23.72
CA ASP A 333 16.59 -8.37 23.33
C ASP A 333 16.33 -8.22 21.83
N CYS A 334 17.35 -7.88 21.06
CA CYS A 334 17.24 -7.58 19.63
C CYS A 334 18.37 -8.24 18.82
N PHE A 335 18.13 -8.38 17.53
CA PHE A 335 19.14 -8.73 16.53
C PHE A 335 19.18 -7.65 15.44
N TYR A 336 20.18 -7.70 14.60
CA TYR A 336 20.47 -6.68 13.60
C TYR A 336 20.70 -7.30 12.24
N VAL A 337 20.25 -6.62 11.19
CA VAL A 337 20.64 -6.90 9.80
C VAL A 337 21.40 -5.68 9.28
N LEU A 338 22.57 -5.90 8.69
CA LEU A 338 23.40 -4.82 8.16
C LEU A 338 22.86 -4.37 6.81
N ALA A 339 22.24 -3.18 6.78
CA ALA A 339 21.70 -2.61 5.56
C ALA A 339 22.79 -1.97 4.69
N ASP A 340 23.84 -1.40 5.32
CA ASP A 340 24.99 -0.81 4.64
C ASP A 340 26.22 -0.77 5.56
N GLY A 341 27.43 -0.75 4.96
CA GLY A 341 28.69 -0.68 5.65
C GLY A 341 29.23 -2.02 6.13
N GLU A 342 30.21 -1.99 7.04
CA GLU A 342 30.92 -3.16 7.56
C GLU A 342 31.08 -3.07 9.07
N VAL A 343 31.03 -4.24 9.74
CA VAL A 343 31.26 -4.38 11.18
C VAL A 343 32.27 -5.50 11.48
N LYS A 344 33.01 -5.36 12.57
CA LYS A 344 33.94 -6.35 13.10
C LYS A 344 33.33 -7.05 14.31
N VAL A 345 33.32 -8.37 14.28
CA VAL A 345 32.90 -9.23 15.41
C VAL A 345 34.10 -9.68 16.18
N SER A 346 34.08 -9.55 17.50
CA SER A 346 35.15 -9.98 18.40
C SER A 346 34.61 -10.70 19.63
N ARG A 347 35.44 -11.54 20.23
CA ARG A 347 35.19 -12.26 21.49
C ARG A 347 36.43 -12.28 22.34
N HIS A 348 36.32 -11.92 23.60
CA HIS A 348 37.47 -11.81 24.51
C HIS A 348 38.63 -10.99 23.90
N GLY A 349 38.31 -9.91 23.18
CA GLY A 349 39.26 -9.04 22.50
C GLY A 349 39.88 -9.62 21.21
N LYS A 350 39.64 -10.90 20.88
CA LYS A 350 40.12 -11.51 19.63
C LYS A 350 39.11 -11.31 18.51
N SER A 351 39.57 -10.87 17.33
CA SER A 351 38.73 -10.76 16.12
C SER A 351 38.30 -12.15 15.66
N LEU A 352 37.01 -12.33 15.42
CA LEU A 352 36.43 -13.57 14.89
C LEU A 352 36.15 -13.44 13.39
N ASN A 353 35.39 -12.43 13.01
CA ASN A 353 34.92 -12.25 11.63
C ASN A 353 34.60 -10.77 11.34
N ALA A 354 34.52 -10.42 10.07
CA ALA A 354 33.93 -9.18 9.57
C ALA A 354 32.62 -9.51 8.88
N LEU A 355 31.59 -8.69 9.14
CA LEU A 355 30.28 -8.80 8.53
C LEU A 355 30.06 -7.59 7.63
N LYS A 356 29.34 -7.80 6.53
CA LYS A 356 29.07 -6.83 5.48
C LYS A 356 27.58 -6.71 5.21
N ARG A 357 27.23 -5.80 4.31
CA ARG A 357 25.84 -5.60 3.87
C ARG A 357 25.13 -6.94 3.59
N GLY A 358 23.97 -7.14 4.20
CA GLY A 358 23.14 -8.34 4.12
C GLY A 358 23.34 -9.33 5.24
N ASP A 359 24.43 -9.22 6.01
CA ASP A 359 24.67 -10.11 7.14
C ASP A 359 23.80 -9.76 8.34
N CYS A 360 23.42 -10.80 9.09
CA CYS A 360 22.69 -10.71 10.35
C CYS A 360 23.62 -11.00 11.54
N PHE A 361 23.42 -10.32 12.66
CA PHE A 361 24.15 -10.59 13.91
C PHE A 361 23.27 -10.35 15.14
N GLY A 362 23.62 -11.04 16.24
CA GLY A 362 22.84 -10.99 17.47
C GLY A 362 21.62 -11.92 17.49
N GLU A 363 21.39 -12.66 16.42
CA GLU A 363 20.25 -13.57 16.20
C GLU A 363 20.21 -14.76 17.17
N MET A 364 21.38 -15.15 17.73
CA MET A 364 21.46 -16.28 18.64
C MET A 364 20.60 -16.13 19.91
N LEU A 365 20.21 -14.91 20.25
CA LEU A 365 19.28 -14.65 21.36
C LEU A 365 17.86 -15.11 21.07
N TYR A 366 17.45 -15.05 19.82
CA TYR A 366 16.10 -15.47 19.40
C TYR A 366 15.87 -16.98 19.60
N PHE A 367 16.93 -17.78 19.47
CA PHE A 367 16.87 -19.24 19.61
C PHE A 367 17.11 -19.76 21.03
N ARG A 368 17.46 -18.90 21.99
CA ARG A 368 17.81 -19.31 23.34
C ARG A 368 16.76 -18.87 24.35
N THR A 369 16.24 -19.84 25.05
CA THR A 369 15.28 -19.64 26.15
C THR A 369 15.95 -19.34 27.50
N THR A 370 17.29 -19.52 27.62
CA THR A 370 17.93 -19.54 28.93
C THR A 370 18.96 -18.43 29.22
N THR A 371 19.46 -17.71 28.19
CA THR A 371 20.43 -16.62 28.44
C THR A 371 20.22 -15.48 27.45
N THR A 372 20.07 -14.25 27.96
CA THR A 372 19.98 -13.00 27.18
C THR A 372 21.32 -12.31 26.99
N GLN A 373 22.47 -12.91 27.49
CA GLN A 373 23.77 -12.27 27.40
C GLN A 373 24.40 -12.41 26.00
N ARG A 374 24.96 -11.32 25.52
CA ARG A 374 25.73 -11.21 24.28
C ARG A 374 27.02 -12.00 24.38
N LYS A 375 27.31 -12.86 23.39
CA LYS A 375 28.56 -13.68 23.37
C LYS A 375 29.71 -13.02 22.66
N THR A 376 29.45 -11.94 21.93
CA THR A 376 30.43 -11.23 21.10
C THR A 376 30.21 -9.74 21.17
N SER A 377 31.26 -8.96 20.93
CA SER A 377 31.19 -7.54 20.65
C SER A 377 31.17 -7.30 19.15
N VAL A 378 30.40 -6.31 18.72
CA VAL A 378 30.28 -5.89 17.31
C VAL A 378 30.50 -4.37 17.23
N ILE A 379 31.51 -3.98 16.41
CA ILE A 379 31.95 -2.58 16.26
C ILE A 379 31.94 -2.21 14.80
N ALA A 380 31.39 -1.04 14.47
CA ALA A 380 31.38 -0.50 13.14
C ALA A 380 32.79 -0.16 12.64
N THR A 381 33.21 -0.75 11.52
CA THR A 381 34.52 -0.47 10.89
C THR A 381 34.45 0.60 9.81
N THR A 382 33.24 0.87 9.30
CA THR A 382 32.88 1.99 8.44
C THR A 382 31.65 2.68 9.03
N PRO A 383 31.18 3.81 8.50
CA PRO A 383 29.81 4.26 8.78
C PRO A 383 28.83 3.15 8.36
N VAL A 384 27.84 2.83 9.22
CA VAL A 384 26.92 1.71 8.98
C VAL A 384 25.47 2.14 9.09
N THR A 385 24.61 1.48 8.34
CA THR A 385 23.16 1.50 8.56
C THR A 385 22.72 0.11 9.02
N VAL A 386 22.11 0.02 10.20
CA VAL A 386 21.61 -1.24 10.76
C VAL A 386 20.10 -1.22 10.90
N VAL A 387 19.48 -2.35 10.59
CA VAL A 387 18.07 -2.64 10.84
C VAL A 387 18.00 -3.46 12.12
N GLU A 388 17.45 -2.86 13.17
CA GLU A 388 17.28 -3.50 14.49
C GLU A 388 15.88 -4.09 14.60
N ILE A 389 15.78 -5.32 15.05
CA ILE A 389 14.54 -6.04 15.31
C ILE A 389 14.51 -6.56 16.73
N LYS A 390 13.53 -6.15 17.54
CA LYS A 390 13.33 -6.68 18.88
C LYS A 390 12.64 -8.05 18.83
N ALA A 391 13.08 -8.99 19.65
CA ALA A 391 12.47 -10.31 19.74
C ALA A 391 10.99 -10.25 20.14
N SER A 392 10.65 -9.32 21.05
CA SER A 392 9.25 -9.08 21.46
C SER A 392 8.38 -8.57 20.32
N SER A 393 8.88 -7.68 19.47
CA SER A 393 8.14 -7.18 18.30
C SER A 393 7.94 -8.29 17.25
N LEU A 394 8.96 -9.11 17.02
CA LEU A 394 8.86 -10.25 16.11
C LEU A 394 7.87 -11.31 16.60
N SER A 395 7.80 -11.56 17.91
CA SER A 395 6.83 -12.51 18.47
C SER A 395 5.37 -12.07 18.35
N GLN A 396 5.13 -10.78 18.15
CA GLN A 396 3.81 -10.18 17.92
C GLN A 396 3.44 -10.08 16.43
N ALA A 397 4.40 -10.32 15.53
CA ALA A 397 4.15 -10.35 14.10
C ALA A 397 3.28 -11.56 13.71
N SER A 398 2.70 -11.51 12.50
CA SER A 398 1.89 -12.63 12.00
C SER A 398 2.70 -13.93 11.88
N ASN A 399 2.05 -15.07 12.01
CA ASN A 399 2.70 -16.38 11.81
C ASN A 399 3.42 -16.49 10.45
N PRO A 400 2.87 -16.02 9.31
CA PRO A 400 3.60 -15.99 8.05
C PRO A 400 4.89 -15.17 8.12
N CYS A 401 4.88 -14.00 8.76
CA CYS A 401 6.07 -13.17 8.93
C CYS A 401 7.12 -13.86 9.81
N GLN A 402 6.73 -14.38 10.98
CA GLN A 402 7.62 -15.13 11.85
C GLN A 402 8.26 -16.34 11.15
N ASN A 403 7.49 -17.07 10.33
CA ASN A 403 8.00 -18.19 9.55
C ASN A 403 9.06 -17.79 8.52
N GLN A 404 8.94 -16.60 7.89
CA GLN A 404 9.97 -16.11 6.99
C GLN A 404 11.26 -15.76 7.72
N PHE A 405 11.17 -15.11 8.89
CA PHE A 405 12.35 -14.88 9.73
C PHE A 405 13.02 -16.17 10.16
N ASN A 406 12.24 -17.18 10.59
CA ASN A 406 12.78 -18.49 10.97
C ASN A 406 13.51 -19.18 9.81
N LYS A 407 12.97 -19.14 8.59
CA LYS A 407 13.63 -19.67 7.38
C LYS A 407 14.94 -18.92 7.09
N ALA A 408 14.93 -17.59 7.15
CA ALA A 408 16.12 -16.78 6.93
C ALA A 408 17.23 -17.09 7.95
N PHE A 409 16.88 -17.24 9.22
CA PHE A 409 17.83 -17.65 10.26
C PHE A 409 18.40 -19.05 10.04
N LEU A 410 17.56 -20.02 9.63
CA LEU A 410 18.02 -21.37 9.32
C LEU A 410 19.02 -21.38 8.16
N SER A 411 18.75 -20.60 7.11
CA SER A 411 19.68 -20.44 5.98
C SER A 411 21.05 -19.92 6.44
N ILE A 412 21.06 -18.86 7.27
CA ILE A 412 22.33 -18.31 7.83
C ILE A 412 23.07 -19.34 8.66
N LEU A 413 22.37 -20.14 9.47
CA LEU A 413 23.02 -21.15 10.30
C LEU A 413 23.66 -22.25 9.45
N ILE A 414 23.00 -22.67 8.37
CA ILE A 414 23.52 -23.64 7.41
C ILE A 414 24.77 -23.06 6.73
N ASP A 415 24.70 -21.84 6.19
CA ASP A 415 25.82 -21.20 5.47
C ASP A 415 27.05 -20.96 6.36
N ARG A 416 26.86 -20.76 7.68
CA ARG A 416 27.98 -20.60 8.64
C ARG A 416 28.62 -21.91 9.07
N HIS A 417 27.99 -23.05 8.81
CA HIS A 417 28.50 -24.39 9.18
C HIS A 417 28.95 -25.22 7.96
N SER A 418 28.74 -24.70 6.77
CA SER A 418 29.24 -25.22 5.48
C SER A 418 30.61 -24.59 5.16
#